data_6bc420d8b3f19e1d142d7cb9d6715474
#
_entry.id   6bc420d8b3f19e1d142d7cb9d6715474
#
_cell.length_a   1.000
_cell.length_b   1.000
_cell.length_c   1.000
_cell.angle_alpha   90.00
_cell.angle_beta   90.00
_cell.angle_gamma   90.00
#
_symmetry.space_group_name_H-M   'P 1'
#
loop_
_entity.id
_entity.type
_entity.pdbx_description
1 polymer ?
#
loop_
_entity_poly.entity_id
_entity_poly.type
_entity_poly.pdbx_seq_one_letter_code
_entity_poly.pdbx_strand_id
1 'polypeptide(L)'
;MPEPGKPPKSPAGDGLPPLREVIAALEIDAKKSLGQNFILDLNLTRRIARLAAPLDATTAVEIGPGPGGLTRGLLMEGARRVVAVERDQRCAPALAQI
;
A
#
# COMPACT_ATOMS: atom_id res chain seq x y z
N MET A 1 19.52 14.39 3.20
CA MET A 1 18.63 15.02 2.21
C MET A 1 19.05 14.60 0.82
N PRO A 2 18.11 14.19 -0.01
CA PRO A 2 18.46 13.92 -1.40
C PRO A 2 18.89 15.22 -2.07
N GLU A 3 19.80 15.11 -3.01
CA GLU A 3 20.20 16.25 -3.80
C GLU A 3 19.03 16.78 -4.62
N PRO A 4 18.97 18.09 -4.89
CA PRO A 4 17.92 18.64 -5.73
C PRO A 4 17.83 17.90 -7.06
N GLY A 5 16.63 17.52 -7.45
CA GLY A 5 16.39 16.80 -8.69
C GLY A 5 16.59 15.29 -8.63
N LYS A 6 17.07 14.76 -7.52
CA LYS A 6 17.15 13.30 -7.34
C LYS A 6 15.87 12.76 -6.72
N PRO A 7 15.38 11.62 -7.20
CA PRO A 7 14.27 10.95 -6.55
C PRO A 7 14.69 10.47 -5.16
N PRO A 8 13.72 10.25 -4.23
CA PRO A 8 14.03 9.62 -2.96
C PRO A 8 14.75 8.29 -3.19
N LYS A 9 15.63 7.91 -2.26
CA LYS A 9 16.30 6.61 -2.33
C LYS A 9 15.25 5.50 -2.36
N SER A 10 15.39 4.62 -3.35
CA SER A 10 14.56 3.43 -3.49
C SER A 10 13.06 3.71 -3.42
N PRO A 11 12.54 4.67 -4.22
CA PRO A 11 11.10 4.82 -4.29
C PRO A 11 10.49 3.53 -4.83
N ALA A 12 9.29 3.22 -4.38
CA ALA A 12 8.52 2.15 -4.95
C ALA A 12 8.07 2.52 -6.37
N GLY A 13 7.61 1.54 -7.15
CA GLY A 13 7.22 1.74 -8.54
C GLY A 13 6.06 2.72 -8.74
N ASP A 14 5.31 3.03 -7.67
CA ASP A 14 4.24 4.02 -7.68
C ASP A 14 4.72 5.43 -7.27
N GLY A 15 6.01 5.62 -7.09
CA GLY A 15 6.58 6.90 -6.68
C GLY A 15 6.46 7.23 -5.20
N LEU A 16 5.81 6.38 -4.44
CA LEU A 16 5.68 6.53 -2.99
C LEU A 16 6.88 5.89 -2.29
N PRO A 17 7.14 6.24 -1.01
CA PRO A 17 8.18 5.57 -0.25
C PRO A 17 7.91 4.06 -0.15
N PRO A 18 8.95 3.24 -0.02
CA PRO A 18 8.75 1.83 0.29
C PRO A 18 7.88 1.66 1.52
N LEU A 19 7.03 0.65 1.50
CA LEU A 19 6.05 0.45 2.57
C LEU A 19 6.69 0.35 3.95
N ARG A 20 7.85 -0.30 4.04
CA ARG A 20 8.63 -0.40 5.27
C ARG A 20 8.95 0.96 5.86
N GLU A 21 9.31 1.93 5.00
CA GLU A 21 9.64 3.29 5.45
C GLU A 21 8.39 4.04 5.90
N VAL A 22 7.26 3.84 5.22
CA VAL A 22 5.99 4.43 5.64
C VAL A 22 5.59 3.94 7.02
N ILE A 23 5.70 2.63 7.25
CA ILE A 23 5.39 2.02 8.54
C ILE A 23 6.29 2.58 9.64
N ALA A 24 7.59 2.68 9.38
CA ALA A 24 8.54 3.21 10.35
C ALA A 24 8.29 4.68 10.65
N ALA A 25 8.06 5.49 9.61
CA ALA A 25 7.85 6.93 9.77
C ALA A 25 6.57 7.26 10.54
N LEU A 26 5.54 6.45 10.38
CA LEU A 26 4.24 6.66 11.04
C LEU A 26 4.09 5.83 12.31
N GLU A 27 5.14 5.11 12.70
CA GLU A 27 5.16 4.27 13.91
C GLU A 27 4.00 3.26 13.94
N ILE A 28 3.72 2.66 12.77
CA ILE A 28 2.67 1.67 12.66
C ILE A 28 3.25 0.29 12.92
N ASP A 29 2.89 -0.32 14.04
CA ASP A 29 3.30 -1.67 14.37
C ASP A 29 2.17 -2.66 14.10
N ALA A 30 2.54 -3.85 13.66
CA ALA A 30 1.59 -4.94 13.56
C ALA A 30 1.06 -5.29 14.95
N LYS A 31 -0.26 -5.43 15.08
CA LYS A 31 -0.88 -5.83 16.35
C LYS A 31 -1.46 -7.22 16.23
N LYS A 32 -0.87 -8.15 16.95
CA LYS A 32 -1.34 -9.54 16.96
C LYS A 32 -2.77 -9.67 17.42
N SER A 33 -3.19 -8.82 18.36
CA SER A 33 -4.57 -8.79 18.86
C SER A 33 -5.59 -8.41 17.80
N LEU A 34 -5.13 -7.77 16.70
CA LEU A 34 -5.96 -7.42 15.56
C LEU A 34 -5.72 -8.33 14.36
N GLY A 35 -4.93 -9.37 14.52
CA GLY A 35 -4.58 -10.29 13.43
C GLY A 35 -3.74 -9.65 12.35
N GLN A 36 -3.01 -8.60 12.68
CA GLN A 36 -2.23 -7.86 11.68
C GLN A 36 -0.95 -8.58 11.32
N ASN A 37 -0.69 -8.66 10.03
CA ASN A 37 0.54 -9.21 9.47
C ASN A 37 0.75 -8.57 8.10
N PHE A 38 1.59 -7.54 8.05
CA PHE A 38 1.71 -6.71 6.86
C PHE A 38 2.61 -7.34 5.81
N ILE A 39 2.13 -7.37 4.58
CA ILE A 39 2.95 -7.75 3.42
C ILE A 39 3.67 -6.49 2.94
N LEU A 40 4.99 -6.50 3.03
CA LEU A 40 5.81 -5.32 2.73
C LEU A 40 6.33 -5.29 1.29
N ASP A 41 6.31 -6.42 0.60
CA ASP A 41 6.85 -6.54 -0.76
C ASP A 41 5.78 -6.17 -1.78
N LEU A 42 5.95 -5.01 -2.41
CA LEU A 42 5.02 -4.56 -3.44
C LEU A 42 5.06 -5.41 -4.70
N ASN A 43 6.16 -6.07 -4.99
CA ASN A 43 6.19 -7.01 -6.11
C ASN A 43 5.24 -8.17 -5.86
N LEU A 44 5.18 -8.64 -4.61
CA LEU A 44 4.25 -9.69 -4.23
C LEU A 44 2.80 -9.21 -4.28
N THR A 45 2.50 -8.03 -3.73
CA THR A 45 1.14 -7.51 -3.73
C THR A 45 0.65 -7.23 -5.16
N ARG A 46 1.54 -6.78 -6.06
CA ARG A 46 1.19 -6.63 -7.46
C ARG A 46 0.87 -7.98 -8.12
N ARG A 47 1.62 -9.01 -7.79
CA ARG A 47 1.33 -10.36 -8.30
C ARG A 47 -0.02 -10.86 -7.82
N ILE A 48 -0.35 -10.61 -6.54
CA ILE A 48 -1.67 -10.94 -6.00
C ILE A 48 -2.75 -10.16 -6.75
N ALA A 49 -2.54 -8.86 -6.96
CA ALA A 49 -3.50 -8.02 -7.68
C ALA A 49 -3.75 -8.54 -9.11
N ARG A 50 -2.71 -9.00 -9.78
CA ARG A 50 -2.84 -9.55 -11.15
C ARG A 50 -3.75 -10.78 -11.23
N LEU A 51 -3.92 -11.50 -10.13
CA LEU A 51 -4.85 -12.64 -10.12
C LEU A 51 -6.31 -12.21 -10.32
N ALA A 52 -6.62 -10.96 -10.02
CA ALA A 52 -7.96 -10.39 -10.21
C ALA A 52 -8.10 -9.60 -11.52
N ALA A 53 -7.05 -9.55 -12.34
CA ALA A 53 -7.06 -8.80 -13.59
C ALA A 53 -8.11 -9.36 -14.59
N PRO A 54 -8.68 -8.50 -15.48
CA PRO A 54 -8.37 -7.09 -15.65
C PRO A 54 -9.04 -6.22 -14.58
N LEU A 55 -8.35 -5.13 -14.17
CA LEU A 55 -8.81 -4.26 -13.09
C LEU A 55 -9.22 -2.87 -13.56
N ASP A 56 -8.98 -2.55 -14.83
CA ASP A 56 -9.17 -1.20 -15.39
C ASP A 56 -10.62 -0.72 -15.41
N ALA A 57 -11.58 -1.62 -15.39
CA ALA A 57 -13.00 -1.30 -15.34
C ALA A 57 -13.64 -1.74 -14.02
N THR A 58 -12.83 -2.01 -13.00
CA THR A 58 -13.28 -2.66 -11.77
C THR A 58 -13.07 -1.75 -10.57
N THR A 59 -14.06 -1.73 -9.68
CA THR A 59 -13.89 -1.22 -8.33
C THR A 59 -13.52 -2.39 -7.42
N ALA A 60 -12.34 -2.34 -6.84
CA ALA A 60 -11.90 -3.32 -5.87
C ALA A 60 -12.31 -2.86 -4.47
N VAL A 61 -12.92 -3.74 -3.70
CA VAL A 61 -13.20 -3.48 -2.29
C VAL A 61 -12.21 -4.28 -1.48
N GLU A 62 -11.41 -3.58 -0.69
CA GLU A 62 -10.37 -4.20 0.12
C GLU A 62 -10.72 -4.06 1.60
N ILE A 63 -10.82 -5.18 2.29
CA ILE A 63 -11.08 -5.22 3.71
C ILE A 63 -9.76 -5.40 4.44
N GLY A 64 -9.46 -4.47 5.36
CA GLY A 64 -8.24 -4.52 6.15
C GLY A 64 -6.97 -4.21 5.34
N PRO A 65 -6.92 -3.07 4.61
CA PRO A 65 -5.74 -2.74 3.81
C PRO A 65 -4.47 -2.53 4.61
N GLY A 66 -4.59 -2.31 5.92
CA GLY A 66 -3.44 -1.94 6.74
C GLY A 66 -2.79 -0.66 6.22
N PRO A 67 -1.46 -0.60 6.14
CA PRO A 67 -0.76 0.57 5.60
C PRO A 67 -0.80 0.67 4.07
N GLY A 68 -1.48 -0.24 3.38
CA GLY A 68 -1.78 -0.10 1.96
C GLY A 68 -0.93 -0.89 1.00
N GLY A 69 -0.31 -1.98 1.44
CA GLY A 69 0.54 -2.79 0.56
C GLY A 69 -0.21 -3.35 -0.64
N LEU A 70 -1.31 -4.04 -0.41
CA LEU A 70 -2.13 -4.56 -1.50
C LEU A 70 -2.89 -3.44 -2.21
N THR A 71 -3.33 -2.41 -1.48
CA THR A 71 -3.96 -1.23 -2.08
C THR A 71 -3.08 -0.64 -3.17
N ARG A 72 -1.81 -0.41 -2.84
CA ARG A 72 -0.82 0.11 -3.80
C ARG A 72 -0.63 -0.85 -4.97
N GLY A 73 -0.56 -2.15 -4.69
CA GLY A 73 -0.45 -3.18 -5.72
C GLY A 73 -1.64 -3.18 -6.68
N LEU A 74 -2.85 -3.06 -6.16
CA LEU A 74 -4.07 -2.99 -6.97
C LEU A 74 -4.05 -1.77 -7.90
N LEU A 75 -3.67 -0.60 -7.38
CA LEU A 75 -3.61 0.62 -8.18
C LEU A 75 -2.49 0.55 -9.22
N MET A 76 -1.34 0.00 -8.85
CA MET A 76 -0.22 -0.16 -9.79
C MET A 76 -0.57 -1.12 -10.93
N GLU A 77 -1.43 -2.10 -10.69
CA GLU A 77 -1.90 -3.03 -11.72
C GLU A 77 -3.15 -2.55 -12.44
N GLY A 78 -3.51 -1.29 -12.27
CA GLY A 78 -4.50 -0.64 -13.08
C GLY A 78 -5.92 -0.63 -12.54
N ALA A 79 -6.13 -0.93 -11.25
CA ALA A 79 -7.45 -0.83 -10.67
C ALA A 79 -8.02 0.59 -10.87
N ARG A 80 -9.22 0.65 -11.43
CA ARG A 80 -9.88 1.92 -11.67
C ARG A 80 -10.19 2.65 -10.37
N ARG A 81 -10.56 1.90 -9.36
CA ARG A 81 -10.94 2.43 -8.06
C ARG A 81 -10.73 1.36 -6.99
N VAL A 82 -10.20 1.77 -5.87
CA VAL A 82 -10.10 0.91 -4.69
C VAL A 82 -10.86 1.55 -3.55
N VAL A 83 -11.78 0.82 -2.96
CA VAL A 83 -12.48 1.20 -1.73
C VAL A 83 -11.89 0.38 -0.62
N ALA A 84 -11.17 1.04 0.29
CA ALA A 84 -10.48 0.37 1.38
C ALA A 84 -11.24 0.58 2.68
N VAL A 85 -11.50 -0.50 3.41
CA VAL A 85 -12.21 -0.45 4.69
C VAL A 85 -11.24 -0.93 5.76
N GLU A 86 -10.75 0.00 6.58
CA GLU A 86 -9.77 -0.26 7.63
C GLU A 86 -10.30 0.25 8.96
N ARG A 87 -10.28 -0.63 9.97
CA ARG A 87 -10.71 -0.28 11.32
C ARG A 87 -9.57 0.25 12.20
N ASP A 88 -8.32 0.03 11.80
CA ASP A 88 -7.16 0.51 12.55
C ASP A 88 -6.80 1.91 12.10
N GLN A 89 -7.18 2.90 12.91
CA GLN A 89 -6.99 4.30 12.57
C GLN A 89 -5.51 4.71 12.47
N ARG A 90 -4.60 3.92 13.01
CA ARG A 90 -3.16 4.20 12.86
C ARG A 90 -2.73 4.11 11.39
N CYS A 91 -3.47 3.36 10.58
CA CYS A 91 -3.16 3.21 9.16
C CYS A 91 -3.71 4.35 8.30
N ALA A 92 -4.60 5.20 8.82
CA ALA A 92 -5.21 6.26 8.05
C ALA A 92 -4.20 7.21 7.39
N PRO A 93 -3.14 7.68 8.10
CA PRO A 93 -2.15 8.55 7.44
C PRO A 93 -1.39 7.86 6.30
N ALA A 94 -1.12 6.56 6.43
CA ALA A 94 -0.48 5.79 5.36
C ALA A 94 -1.38 5.68 4.13
N LEU A 95 -2.66 5.38 4.35
CA LEU A 95 -3.63 5.26 3.26
C LEU A 95 -3.88 6.61 2.59
N ALA A 96 -3.81 7.69 3.34
CA ALA A 96 -4.00 9.04 2.80
C ALA A 96 -2.89 9.46 1.82
N GLN A 97 -1.73 8.82 1.86
CA GLN A 97 -0.64 9.08 0.93
C GLN A 97 -0.86 8.42 -0.44
N ILE A 98 -1.75 7.47 -0.50
CA ILE A 98 -2.02 6.69 -1.72
C ILE A 98 -3.09 7.39 -2.62
#